data_871db063d8c215dba2bee0c321dcbfeb
#
_entry.id   871db063d8c215dba2bee0c321dcbfeb
#
_cell.length_a   1.000
_cell.length_b   1.000
_cell.length_c   1.000
_cell.angle_alpha   90.00
_cell.angle_beta   90.00
_cell.angle_gamma   90.00
#
_symmetry.space_group_name_H-M   'P 1'
#
loop_
_entity.id
_entity.type
_entity.pdbx_description
1 polymer ?
#
loop_
_entity_poly.entity_id
_entity_poly.type
_entity_poly.pdbx_seq_one_letter_code
_entity_poly.pdbx_strand_id
1 'polypeptide(L)'
;MSVTNKIKTQKKEIIQPKKMGLLVENPVYKPFRYPWCYDAWLTQQRIHWLPEEVPLGDDVRDWQKNLSQPEKNLVTQIFRFFTQADVEVNNCYLRHYTSVFKPTEVLMMMTAFASMETVHVA
;
A
#
# COMPACT_ATOMS: atom_id res chain seq x y z
N MET A 1 -32.21 10.50 -65.07
CA MET A 1 -32.16 10.76 -63.63
C MET A 1 -31.14 9.80 -63.01
N SER A 2 -29.96 10.30 -62.72
CA SER A 2 -28.84 9.50 -62.16
C SER A 2 -28.87 9.60 -60.64
N VAL A 3 -28.99 8.48 -59.96
CA VAL A 3 -28.93 8.40 -58.50
C VAL A 3 -27.50 8.01 -58.11
N THR A 4 -26.73 8.99 -57.70
CA THR A 4 -25.34 8.80 -57.24
C THR A 4 -25.39 8.30 -55.80
N ASN A 5 -25.09 7.03 -55.58
CA ASN A 5 -24.98 6.39 -54.28
C ASN A 5 -23.71 6.84 -53.59
N LYS A 6 -23.77 7.76 -52.61
CA LYS A 6 -22.67 8.15 -51.73
C LYS A 6 -22.49 7.08 -50.66
N ILE A 7 -21.54 6.16 -50.89
CA ILE A 7 -21.08 5.24 -49.87
C ILE A 7 -20.24 6.07 -48.86
N LYS A 8 -20.79 6.31 -47.69
CA LYS A 8 -20.07 6.86 -46.54
C LYS A 8 -19.14 5.78 -46.01
N THR A 9 -17.84 5.92 -46.31
CA THR A 9 -16.79 5.12 -45.71
C THR A 9 -16.71 5.51 -44.23
N GLN A 10 -17.23 4.69 -43.35
CA GLN A 10 -16.98 4.82 -41.92
C GLN A 10 -15.50 4.53 -41.67
N LYS A 11 -14.74 5.55 -41.32
CA LYS A 11 -13.39 5.36 -40.75
C LYS A 11 -13.53 4.53 -39.49
N LYS A 12 -13.10 3.26 -39.52
CA LYS A 12 -12.84 2.51 -38.31
C LYS A 12 -11.78 3.29 -37.51
N GLU A 13 -12.18 3.89 -36.39
CA GLU A 13 -11.23 4.36 -35.39
C GLU A 13 -10.39 3.16 -34.97
N ILE A 14 -9.11 3.19 -35.29
CA ILE A 14 -8.13 2.24 -34.79
C ILE A 14 -7.99 2.58 -33.30
N ILE A 15 -8.68 1.82 -32.46
CA ILE A 15 -8.53 1.88 -31.01
C ILE A 15 -7.06 1.54 -30.73
N GLN A 16 -6.25 2.56 -30.46
CA GLN A 16 -4.89 2.36 -30.02
C GLN A 16 -4.89 1.49 -28.76
N PRO A 17 -4.02 0.46 -28.65
CA PRO A 17 -3.98 -0.36 -27.46
C PRO A 17 -3.70 0.58 -26.27
N LYS A 18 -4.64 0.61 -25.34
CA LYS A 18 -4.58 1.44 -24.13
C LYS A 18 -3.30 1.10 -23.40
N LYS A 19 -2.40 2.09 -23.22
CA LYS A 19 -1.16 1.90 -22.45
C LYS A 19 -1.53 1.26 -21.11
N MET A 20 -1.13 0.01 -20.91
CA MET A 20 -1.31 -0.69 -19.64
C MET A 20 -0.03 -0.55 -18.82
N GLY A 21 -0.16 -0.27 -17.53
CA GLY A 21 1.00 -0.13 -16.65
C GLY A 21 0.64 0.45 -15.28
N LEU A 22 1.56 0.36 -14.35
CA LEU A 22 1.41 0.85 -12.98
C LEU A 22 1.23 2.39 -12.91
N LEU A 23 1.70 3.11 -13.92
CA LEU A 23 1.64 4.58 -13.99
C LEU A 23 0.39 5.09 -14.72
N VAL A 24 -0.52 4.21 -15.12
CA VAL A 24 -1.70 4.53 -15.92
C VAL A 24 -2.97 4.21 -15.13
N GLU A 25 -3.83 5.19 -15.00
CA GLU A 25 -5.13 5.01 -14.36
C GLU A 25 -5.97 3.94 -15.07
N ASN A 26 -6.73 3.19 -14.29
CA ASN A 26 -7.75 2.35 -14.81
C ASN A 26 -9.07 3.14 -14.87
N PRO A 27 -9.70 3.31 -16.06
CA PRO A 27 -10.95 4.07 -16.18
C PRO A 27 -12.14 3.40 -15.50
N VAL A 28 -11.98 2.12 -15.15
CA VAL A 28 -12.94 1.33 -14.38
C VAL A 28 -12.21 0.63 -13.25
N TYR A 29 -12.82 0.54 -12.08
CA TYR A 29 -12.16 -0.06 -10.92
C TYR A 29 -12.06 -1.60 -11.01
N LYS A 30 -12.92 -2.26 -11.79
CA LYS A 30 -12.89 -3.70 -12.06
C LYS A 30 -13.07 -3.99 -13.55
N PRO A 31 -12.48 -5.10 -14.05
CA PRO A 31 -11.61 -6.04 -13.31
C PRO A 31 -10.25 -5.42 -12.95
N PHE A 32 -9.68 -5.84 -11.82
CA PHE A 32 -8.35 -5.41 -11.40
C PHE A 32 -7.29 -5.89 -12.42
N ARG A 33 -6.35 -5.02 -12.74
CA ARG A 33 -5.19 -5.36 -13.59
C ARG A 33 -4.11 -6.12 -12.83
N TYR A 34 -4.02 -5.86 -11.53
CA TYR A 34 -3.04 -6.44 -10.61
C TYR A 34 -3.75 -7.10 -9.44
N PRO A 35 -4.45 -8.24 -9.65
CA PRO A 35 -5.26 -8.88 -8.61
C PRO A 35 -4.44 -9.26 -7.38
N TRP A 36 -3.14 -9.55 -7.52
CA TRP A 36 -2.24 -9.80 -6.39
C TRP A 36 -2.13 -8.62 -5.41
N CYS A 37 -2.29 -7.38 -5.88
CA CYS A 37 -2.34 -6.21 -5.00
C CYS A 37 -3.60 -6.22 -4.13
N TYR A 38 -4.72 -6.62 -4.69
CA TYR A 38 -5.96 -6.81 -3.93
C TYR A 38 -5.82 -7.93 -2.90
N ASP A 39 -5.19 -9.04 -3.28
CA ASP A 39 -4.94 -10.16 -2.36
C ASP A 39 -4.02 -9.74 -1.21
N ALA A 40 -2.98 -8.96 -1.49
CA ALA A 40 -2.10 -8.39 -0.47
C ALA A 40 -2.86 -7.42 0.46
N TRP A 41 -3.69 -6.53 -0.09
CA TRP A 41 -4.58 -5.69 0.70
C TRP A 41 -5.48 -6.51 1.63
N LEU A 42 -6.14 -7.54 1.08
CA LEU A 42 -7.04 -8.41 1.83
C LEU A 42 -6.31 -9.15 2.96
N THR A 43 -5.07 -9.59 2.70
CA THR A 43 -4.23 -10.22 3.71
C THR A 43 -3.96 -9.25 4.87
N GLN A 44 -3.60 -8.01 4.59
CA GLN A 44 -3.40 -6.99 5.64
C GLN A 44 -4.67 -6.75 6.48
N GLN A 45 -5.85 -6.72 5.85
CA GLN A 45 -7.11 -6.58 6.59
C GLN A 45 -7.37 -7.75 7.54
N ARG A 46 -6.95 -8.96 7.18
CA ARG A 46 -7.17 -10.18 7.98
C ARG A 46 -6.19 -10.35 9.13
N ILE A 47 -4.99 -9.81 9.02
CA ILE A 47 -3.94 -9.90 10.05
C ILE A 47 -3.78 -8.60 10.85
N HIS A 48 -4.73 -7.67 10.70
CA HIS A 48 -4.72 -6.41 11.46
C HIS A 48 -4.78 -6.68 12.96
N TRP A 49 -3.98 -5.92 13.71
CA TRP A 49 -3.94 -5.96 15.18
C TRP A 49 -3.74 -4.54 15.72
N LEU A 50 -4.01 -4.36 17.00
CA LEU A 50 -3.80 -3.09 17.70
C LEU A 50 -2.77 -3.28 18.83
N PRO A 51 -2.01 -2.24 19.20
CA PRO A 51 -0.98 -2.32 20.25
C PRO A 51 -1.52 -2.87 21.58
N GLU A 52 -2.75 -2.49 21.96
CA GLU A 52 -3.38 -2.96 23.20
C GLU A 52 -3.75 -4.47 23.20
N GLU A 53 -3.72 -5.13 22.05
CA GLU A 53 -3.95 -6.58 21.96
C GLU A 53 -2.68 -7.38 22.30
N VAL A 54 -1.51 -6.73 22.38
CA VAL A 54 -0.23 -7.38 22.67
C VAL A 54 -0.03 -7.45 24.19
N PRO A 55 0.09 -8.68 24.78
CA PRO A 55 0.24 -8.85 26.21
C PRO A 55 1.67 -8.57 26.69
N LEU A 56 2.01 -7.31 26.96
CA LEU A 56 3.35 -6.85 27.36
C LEU A 56 3.69 -7.03 28.86
N GLY A 57 2.87 -7.72 29.65
CA GLY A 57 3.08 -7.85 31.10
C GLY A 57 4.41 -8.49 31.50
N ASP A 58 4.87 -9.49 30.77
CA ASP A 58 6.15 -10.14 31.00
C ASP A 58 7.32 -9.26 30.55
N ASP A 59 7.18 -8.58 29.43
CA ASP A 59 8.18 -7.63 28.93
C ASP A 59 8.41 -6.47 29.91
N VAL A 60 7.33 -5.92 30.46
CA VAL A 60 7.43 -4.88 31.51
C VAL A 60 8.16 -5.40 32.74
N ARG A 61 7.88 -6.63 33.18
CA ARG A 61 8.57 -7.25 34.31
C ARG A 61 10.07 -7.44 34.00
N ASP A 62 10.41 -7.94 32.84
CA ASP A 62 11.79 -8.13 32.41
C ASP A 62 12.54 -6.80 32.30
N TRP A 63 11.89 -5.79 31.74
CA TRP A 63 12.45 -4.44 31.70
C TRP A 63 12.75 -3.89 33.09
N GLN A 64 11.87 -4.10 34.05
CA GLN A 64 12.04 -3.56 35.40
C GLN A 64 13.09 -4.33 36.23
N LYS A 65 13.14 -5.66 36.11
CA LYS A 65 13.85 -6.52 37.07
C LYS A 65 15.02 -7.31 36.50
N ASN A 66 14.95 -7.72 35.24
CA ASN A 66 15.87 -8.71 34.67
C ASN A 66 16.91 -8.11 33.74
N LEU A 67 16.57 -7.06 32.99
CA LEU A 67 17.48 -6.45 32.06
C LEU A 67 18.49 -5.53 32.78
N SER A 68 19.77 -5.72 32.47
CA SER A 68 20.86 -4.81 32.88
C SER A 68 20.75 -3.47 32.14
N GLN A 69 21.45 -2.45 32.64
CA GLN A 69 21.45 -1.13 32.03
C GLN A 69 21.99 -1.13 30.57
N PRO A 70 23.05 -1.88 30.22
CA PRO A 70 23.49 -2.00 28.83
C PRO A 70 22.43 -2.62 27.91
N GLU A 71 21.73 -3.68 28.37
CA GLU A 71 20.65 -4.33 27.61
C GLU A 71 19.47 -3.38 27.38
N LYS A 72 19.04 -2.67 28.43
CA LYS A 72 17.99 -1.62 28.30
C LYS A 72 18.39 -0.55 27.29
N ASN A 73 19.65 -0.11 27.32
CA ASN A 73 20.13 0.86 26.36
C ASN A 73 20.11 0.33 24.93
N LEU A 74 20.56 -0.90 24.71
CA LEU A 74 20.54 -1.54 23.40
C LEU A 74 19.11 -1.63 22.86
N VAL A 75 18.17 -2.17 23.63
CA VAL A 75 16.77 -2.31 23.26
C VAL A 75 16.15 -0.95 22.95
N THR A 76 16.42 0.07 23.79
CA THR A 76 15.95 1.45 23.56
C THR A 76 16.42 2.01 22.22
N GLN A 77 17.71 1.81 21.85
CA GLN A 77 18.22 2.31 20.58
C GLN A 77 17.62 1.56 19.39
N ILE A 78 17.40 0.24 19.52
CA ILE A 78 16.75 -0.55 18.50
C ILE A 78 15.31 -0.05 18.24
N PHE A 79 14.50 0.13 19.29
CA PHE A 79 13.13 0.62 19.14
C PHE A 79 13.07 2.04 18.58
N ARG A 80 13.95 2.94 19.01
CA ARG A 80 14.06 4.28 18.42
C ARG A 80 14.34 4.24 16.93
N PHE A 81 15.23 3.34 16.50
CA PHE A 81 15.54 3.17 15.09
C PHE A 81 14.32 2.66 14.31
N PHE A 82 13.65 1.61 14.78
CA PHE A 82 12.48 1.04 14.09
C PHE A 82 11.33 2.04 14.03
N THR A 83 10.99 2.69 15.13
CA THR A 83 9.92 3.70 15.15
C THR A 83 10.17 4.82 14.13
N GLN A 84 11.39 5.35 14.05
CA GLN A 84 11.73 6.36 13.07
C GLN A 84 11.70 5.79 11.64
N ALA A 85 12.18 4.57 11.44
CA ALA A 85 12.15 3.91 10.14
C ALA A 85 10.71 3.73 9.64
N ASP A 86 9.79 3.30 10.50
CA ASP A 86 8.36 3.09 10.16
C ASP A 86 7.66 4.40 9.81
N VAL A 87 8.01 5.51 10.47
CA VAL A 87 7.56 6.86 10.08
C VAL A 87 8.01 7.21 8.66
N GLU A 88 9.26 6.93 8.32
CA GLU A 88 9.78 7.22 6.98
C GLU A 88 9.18 6.29 5.92
N VAL A 89 8.96 5.01 6.24
CA VAL A 89 8.29 4.06 5.34
C VAL A 89 6.84 4.49 5.09
N ASN A 90 6.11 4.90 6.12
CA ASN A 90 4.76 5.47 6.00
C ASN A 90 4.76 6.68 5.05
N ASN A 91 5.68 7.62 5.28
CA ASN A 91 5.84 8.80 4.42
C ASN A 91 6.16 8.42 2.97
N CYS A 92 6.98 7.38 2.75
CA CYS A 92 7.31 6.89 1.42
C CYS A 92 6.05 6.42 0.68
N TYR A 93 5.20 5.63 1.31
CA TYR A 93 3.92 5.21 0.72
C TYR A 93 3.04 6.41 0.40
N LEU A 94 2.77 7.28 1.38
CA LEU A 94 1.76 8.32 1.27
C LEU A 94 2.19 9.51 0.40
N ARG A 95 3.47 9.91 0.46
CA ARG A 95 3.95 11.12 -0.23
C ARG A 95 4.59 10.85 -1.57
N HIS A 96 5.13 9.65 -1.77
CA HIS A 96 5.88 9.35 -3.00
C HIS A 96 5.16 8.31 -3.86
N TYR A 97 4.85 7.13 -3.33
CA TYR A 97 4.32 6.03 -4.14
C TYR A 97 2.88 6.24 -4.59
N THR A 98 1.98 6.70 -3.70
CA THR A 98 0.57 6.93 -4.05
C THR A 98 0.37 8.04 -5.09
N SER A 99 1.32 8.95 -5.23
CA SER A 99 1.30 9.98 -6.27
C SER A 99 1.71 9.44 -7.64
N VAL A 100 2.51 8.37 -7.69
CA VAL A 100 3.12 7.80 -8.89
C VAL A 100 2.29 6.64 -9.44
N PHE A 101 1.92 5.68 -8.61
CA PHE A 101 1.16 4.51 -9.01
C PHE A 101 -0.34 4.82 -9.07
N LYS A 102 -1.01 4.38 -10.15
CA LYS A 102 -2.36 4.84 -10.48
C LYS A 102 -3.46 3.79 -10.34
N PRO A 103 -3.24 2.46 -10.52
CA PRO A 103 -4.31 1.49 -10.40
C PRO A 103 -4.91 1.45 -8.99
N THR A 104 -6.23 1.36 -8.90
CA THR A 104 -6.97 1.40 -7.62
C THR A 104 -6.52 0.31 -6.64
N GLU A 105 -6.32 -0.92 -7.12
CA GLU A 105 -5.88 -2.05 -6.30
C GLU A 105 -4.47 -1.87 -5.74
N VAL A 106 -3.60 -1.18 -6.48
CA VAL A 106 -2.24 -0.84 -6.02
C VAL A 106 -2.31 0.21 -4.91
N LEU A 107 -3.16 1.23 -5.07
CA LEU A 107 -3.37 2.24 -4.02
C LEU A 107 -4.00 1.62 -2.77
N MET A 108 -4.96 0.70 -2.92
CA MET A 108 -5.53 -0.04 -1.78
C MET A 108 -4.45 -0.78 -1.00
N MET A 109 -3.59 -1.53 -1.68
CA MET A 109 -2.47 -2.24 -1.05
C MET A 109 -1.54 -1.29 -0.30
N MET A 110 -1.09 -0.22 -0.95
CA MET A 110 -0.15 0.73 -0.35
C MET A 110 -0.73 1.46 0.86
N THR A 111 -2.01 1.83 0.82
CA THR A 111 -2.67 2.47 1.96
C THR A 111 -2.85 1.52 3.14
N ALA A 112 -3.07 0.22 2.89
CA ALA A 112 -3.09 -0.77 3.95
C ALA A 112 -1.70 -0.94 4.59
N PHE A 113 -0.64 -0.98 3.80
CA PHE A 113 0.73 -1.03 4.32
C PHE A 113 1.07 0.23 5.12
N ALA A 114 0.77 1.42 4.59
CA ALA A 114 0.96 2.67 5.31
C ALA A 114 0.18 2.71 6.65
N SER A 115 -1.02 2.15 6.68
CA SER A 115 -1.80 2.03 7.91
C SER A 115 -1.13 1.12 8.94
N MET A 116 -0.52 0.02 8.53
CA MET A 116 0.22 -0.86 9.44
C MET A 116 1.46 -0.19 10.02
N GLU A 117 2.15 0.66 9.27
CA GLU A 117 3.28 1.43 9.81
C GLU A 117 2.85 2.36 10.96
N THR A 118 1.62 2.88 10.93
CA THR A 118 1.11 3.67 12.07
C THR A 118 0.88 2.82 13.32
N VAL A 119 0.51 1.55 13.16
CA VAL A 119 0.38 0.60 14.27
C VAL A 119 1.75 0.26 14.88
N HIS A 120 2.79 0.13 14.04
CA HIS A 120 4.15 -0.11 14.51
C HIS A 120 4.74 1.07 15.30
N VAL A 121 4.31 2.29 15.00
CA VAL A 121 4.77 3.51 15.70
C VAL A 121 4.07 3.71 17.04
N ALA A 122 2.82 3.23 17.16
CA ALA A 122 2.00 3.40 18.36
C ALA A 122 2.49 2.58 19.55
#